data_1d67e53822ce03a6dddb82c49510bd19
#
_entry.id   1d67e53822ce03a6dddb82c49510bd19
#
_cell.length_a   1.000
_cell.length_b   1.000
_cell.length_c   1.000
_cell.angle_alpha   90.00
_cell.angle_beta   90.00
_cell.angle_gamma   90.00
#
_symmetry.space_group_name_H-M   'P 1'
#
loop_
_entity.id
_entity.type
_entity.pdbx_description
1 polymer ?
#
loop_
_entity_poly.entity_id
_entity_poly.type
_entity_poly.pdbx_seq_one_letter_code
_entity_poly.pdbx_strand_id
1 'polypeptide(L)'
;MARVLVVDDAAFMRKMVSDVLVGGGHEVVGEAGDGAEAVARYQELRPEVTTLDITMPEMDGLSALREIIALDPGARIVMCSALGQESKVLESIKLGAKDFVVKPFQPARVIEAVGKALA
;
A
#
# COMPACT_ATOMS: atom_id res chain seq x y z
N MET A 1 4.21 15.90 -4.08
CA MET A 1 5.14 14.93 -3.52
C MET A 1 4.64 14.41 -2.18
N ALA A 2 4.73 13.10 -1.96
CA ALA A 2 4.25 12.48 -0.72
C ALA A 2 5.29 11.56 -0.12
N ARG A 3 5.19 11.34 1.20
CA ARG A 3 5.98 10.36 1.94
C ARG A 3 5.22 9.03 1.90
N VAL A 4 5.83 8.00 1.32
CA VAL A 4 5.15 6.74 1.03
C VAL A 4 5.84 5.58 1.75
N LEU A 5 5.04 4.71 2.38
CA LEU A 5 5.47 3.42 2.91
C LEU A 5 5.10 2.35 1.87
N VAL A 6 6.06 1.53 1.47
CA VAL A 6 5.86 0.47 0.47
C VAL A 6 5.86 -0.89 1.14
N VAL A 7 4.76 -1.62 1.03
CA VAL A 7 4.58 -2.93 1.68
C VAL A 7 4.30 -4.01 0.65
N ASP A 8 5.20 -4.99 0.57
CA ASP A 8 5.07 -6.16 -0.29
C ASP A 8 6.05 -7.22 0.24
N ASP A 9 5.67 -8.48 0.23
CA ASP A 9 6.54 -9.54 0.74
C ASP A 9 7.72 -9.83 -0.19
N ALA A 10 7.63 -9.46 -1.46
CA ALA A 10 8.71 -9.65 -2.43
C ALA A 10 9.60 -8.39 -2.50
N ALA A 11 10.88 -8.55 -2.14
CA ALA A 11 11.84 -7.44 -2.21
C ALA A 11 11.92 -6.84 -3.63
N PHE A 12 11.84 -7.68 -4.65
CA PHE A 12 11.81 -7.24 -6.05
C PHE A 12 10.64 -6.29 -6.31
N MET A 13 9.46 -6.62 -5.82
CA MET A 13 8.27 -5.78 -6.00
C MET A 13 8.37 -4.47 -5.22
N ARG A 14 8.93 -4.52 -4.01
CA ARG A 14 9.15 -3.28 -3.25
C ARG A 14 10.06 -2.32 -4.00
N LYS A 15 11.13 -2.85 -4.60
CA LYS A 15 12.04 -2.02 -5.39
C LYS A 15 11.35 -1.43 -6.61
N MET A 16 10.55 -2.24 -7.30
CA MET A 16 9.83 -1.81 -8.50
C MET A 16 8.86 -0.67 -8.18
N VAL A 17 8.06 -0.83 -7.14
CA VAL A 17 7.10 0.20 -6.72
C VAL A 17 7.84 1.44 -6.23
N SER A 18 8.91 1.26 -5.46
CA SER A 18 9.72 2.38 -4.97
C SER A 18 10.32 3.19 -6.11
N ASP A 19 10.88 2.53 -7.12
CA ASP A 19 11.47 3.21 -8.27
C ASP A 19 10.40 4.02 -9.04
N VAL A 20 9.21 3.46 -9.22
CA VAL A 20 8.09 4.15 -9.86
C VAL A 20 7.71 5.41 -9.07
N LEU A 21 7.59 5.29 -7.75
CA LEU A 21 7.19 6.40 -6.89
C LEU A 21 8.24 7.50 -6.87
N VAL A 22 9.52 7.14 -6.76
CA VAL A 22 10.61 8.12 -6.79
C VAL A 22 10.65 8.83 -8.15
N GLY A 23 10.46 8.08 -9.24
CA GLY A 23 10.37 8.66 -10.57
C GLY A 23 9.20 9.62 -10.75
N GLY A 24 8.14 9.44 -9.97
CA GLY A 24 6.96 10.32 -9.95
C GLY A 24 7.07 11.48 -8.96
N GLY A 25 8.23 11.67 -8.33
CA GLY A 25 8.46 12.79 -7.42
C GLY A 25 8.06 12.52 -5.98
N HIS A 26 7.77 11.28 -5.61
CA HIS A 26 7.45 10.91 -4.23
C HIS A 26 8.68 10.43 -3.48
N GLU A 27 8.59 10.43 -2.15
CA GLU A 27 9.67 9.95 -1.28
C GLU A 27 9.23 8.63 -0.64
N VAL A 28 10.02 7.58 -0.79
CA VAL A 28 9.77 6.30 -0.10
C VAL A 28 10.47 6.37 1.25
N VAL A 29 9.69 6.48 2.32
CA VAL A 29 10.24 6.66 3.68
C VAL A 29 10.49 5.35 4.40
N GLY A 30 9.99 4.24 3.88
CA GLY A 30 10.25 2.94 4.46
C GLY A 30 9.61 1.82 3.65
N GLU A 31 9.95 0.59 4.03
CA GLU A 31 9.43 -0.63 3.41
C GLU A 31 9.05 -1.62 4.48
N ALA A 32 8.14 -2.52 4.15
CA ALA A 32 7.76 -3.64 5.03
C ALA A 32 7.50 -4.88 4.18
N GLY A 33 7.80 -6.04 4.73
CA GLY A 33 7.70 -7.33 4.04
C GLY A 33 6.53 -8.20 4.48
N ASP A 34 5.79 -7.78 5.51
CA ASP A 34 4.58 -8.49 5.96
C ASP A 34 3.66 -7.51 6.68
N GLY A 35 2.47 -8.00 7.05
CA GLY A 35 1.45 -7.15 7.65
C GLY A 35 1.82 -6.62 9.03
N ALA A 36 2.47 -7.44 9.85
CA ALA A 36 2.87 -7.01 11.20
C ALA A 36 3.92 -5.90 11.12
N GLU A 37 4.91 -6.06 10.23
CA GLU A 37 5.92 -5.03 9.99
C GLU A 37 5.29 -3.77 9.43
N ALA A 38 4.30 -3.92 8.55
CA ALA A 38 3.58 -2.77 7.97
C ALA A 38 2.92 -1.93 9.05
N VAL A 39 2.24 -2.57 10.01
CA VAL A 39 1.59 -1.87 11.11
C VAL A 39 2.64 -1.14 11.97
N ALA A 40 3.74 -1.82 12.31
CA ALA A 40 4.81 -1.23 13.12
C ALA A 40 5.45 -0.03 12.41
N ARG A 41 5.75 -0.18 11.12
CA ARG A 41 6.33 0.90 10.31
C ARG A 41 5.37 2.08 10.15
N TYR A 42 4.08 1.79 10.00
CA TYR A 42 3.07 2.85 9.90
C TYR A 42 3.07 3.71 11.17
N GLN A 43 3.09 3.08 12.33
CA GLN A 43 3.12 3.79 13.61
C GLN A 43 4.37 4.64 13.77
N GLU A 44 5.52 4.09 13.35
CA GLU A 44 6.81 4.76 13.46
C GLU A 44 6.93 5.94 12.49
N LEU A 45 6.57 5.73 11.22
CA LEU A 45 6.85 6.67 10.14
C LEU A 45 5.70 7.63 9.83
N ARG A 46 4.48 7.25 10.13
CA ARG A 46 3.27 8.01 9.81
C ARG A 46 3.32 8.54 8.36
N PRO A 47 3.38 7.63 7.37
CA PRO A 47 3.45 8.04 5.97
C PRO A 47 2.17 8.73 5.52
N GLU A 48 2.27 9.54 4.47
CA GLU A 48 1.09 10.17 3.89
C GLU A 48 0.26 9.19 3.08
N VAL A 49 0.91 8.21 2.42
CA VAL A 49 0.27 7.14 1.68
C VAL A 49 1.03 5.84 1.93
N THR A 50 0.31 4.73 1.97
CA THR A 50 0.90 3.38 2.06
C THR A 50 0.41 2.55 0.89
N THR A 51 1.32 1.92 0.16
CA THR A 51 0.97 0.88 -0.80
C THR A 51 1.08 -0.47 -0.09
N LEU A 52 0.03 -1.28 -0.14
CA LEU A 52 -0.12 -2.45 0.72
C LEU A 52 -0.59 -3.66 -0.09
N ASP A 53 0.28 -4.66 -0.21
CA ASP A 53 -0.05 -5.91 -0.89
C ASP A 53 -1.12 -6.67 -0.10
N ILE A 54 -2.07 -7.27 -0.80
CA ILE A 54 -3.16 -8.05 -0.17
C ILE A 54 -2.63 -9.36 0.39
N THR A 55 -1.81 -10.09 -0.37
CA THR A 55 -1.34 -11.42 0.01
C THR A 55 0.09 -11.38 0.52
N MET A 56 0.26 -11.64 1.82
CA MET A 56 1.57 -11.66 2.46
C MET A 56 1.59 -12.75 3.55
N PRO A 57 2.77 -13.30 3.91
CA PRO A 57 2.86 -14.24 5.02
C PRO A 57 2.62 -13.53 6.36
N GLU A 58 2.44 -14.29 7.41
CA GLU A 58 2.15 -13.86 8.78
C GLU A 58 0.80 -13.15 8.85
N MET A 59 0.76 -11.85 8.62
CA MET A 59 -0.46 -11.06 8.59
C MET A 59 -0.68 -10.57 7.16
N ASP A 60 -1.82 -10.90 6.55
CA ASP A 60 -2.12 -10.45 5.18
C ASP A 60 -2.49 -8.97 5.13
N GLY A 61 -2.64 -8.46 3.90
CA GLY A 61 -2.90 -7.03 3.70
C GLY A 61 -4.24 -6.57 4.25
N LEU A 62 -5.28 -7.40 4.22
CA LEU A 62 -6.58 -7.02 4.76
C LEU A 62 -6.53 -6.87 6.28
N SER A 63 -5.82 -7.77 6.95
CA SER A 63 -5.64 -7.68 8.41
C SER A 63 -4.81 -6.47 8.79
N ALA A 64 -3.73 -6.20 8.05
CA ALA A 64 -2.91 -5.01 8.26
C ALA A 64 -3.73 -3.73 8.02
N LEU A 65 -4.54 -3.71 6.98
CA LEU A 65 -5.41 -2.57 6.69
C LEU A 65 -6.36 -2.29 7.86
N ARG A 66 -7.01 -3.33 8.39
CA ARG A 66 -7.92 -3.18 9.54
C ARG A 66 -7.20 -2.55 10.73
N GLU A 67 -5.99 -3.03 11.03
CA GLU A 67 -5.23 -2.50 12.16
C GLU A 67 -4.79 -1.07 11.95
N ILE A 68 -4.32 -0.74 10.73
CA ILE A 68 -3.89 0.63 10.42
C ILE A 68 -5.07 1.60 10.50
N ILE A 69 -6.22 1.24 9.93
CA ILE A 69 -7.42 2.08 9.99
C ILE A 69 -7.91 2.25 11.42
N ALA A 70 -7.80 1.21 12.25
CA ALA A 70 -8.15 1.33 13.68
C ALA A 70 -7.25 2.31 14.41
N LEU A 71 -5.96 2.34 14.08
CA LEU A 71 -5.00 3.26 14.66
C LEU A 71 -5.14 4.68 14.11
N ASP A 72 -5.50 4.79 12.85
CA ASP A 72 -5.59 6.07 12.14
C ASP A 72 -6.69 6.00 11.10
N PRO A 73 -7.91 6.41 11.45
CA PRO A 73 -9.04 6.39 10.49
C PRO A 73 -8.81 7.24 9.25
N GLY A 74 -7.89 8.19 9.30
CA GLY A 74 -7.52 9.02 8.15
C GLY A 74 -6.41 8.45 7.29
N ALA A 75 -5.94 7.22 7.56
CA ALA A 75 -4.87 6.60 6.80
C ALA A 75 -5.24 6.48 5.32
N ARG A 76 -4.28 6.78 4.46
CA ARG A 76 -4.45 6.70 3.01
C ARG A 76 -3.72 5.45 2.51
N ILE A 77 -4.49 4.46 2.10
CA ILE A 77 -3.96 3.14 1.71
C ILE A 77 -4.35 2.85 0.27
N VAL A 78 -3.37 2.45 -0.54
CA VAL A 78 -3.57 1.93 -1.89
C VAL A 78 -3.26 0.44 -1.84
N MET A 79 -4.24 -0.40 -2.15
CA MET A 79 -4.02 -1.86 -2.15
C MET A 79 -3.35 -2.30 -3.44
N CYS A 80 -2.52 -3.33 -3.35
CA CYS A 80 -1.90 -3.96 -4.50
C CYS A 80 -2.42 -5.41 -4.58
N SER A 81 -3.08 -5.76 -5.68
CA SER A 81 -3.71 -7.07 -5.81
C SER A 81 -3.18 -7.85 -7.00
N ALA A 82 -3.31 -9.16 -6.96
CA ALA A 82 -3.11 -10.03 -8.10
C ALA A 82 -4.44 -10.24 -8.83
N LEU A 83 -4.38 -10.75 -10.06
CA LEU A 83 -5.59 -11.15 -10.77
C LEU A 83 -6.34 -12.20 -9.96
N GLY A 84 -7.66 -12.12 -9.97
CA GLY A 84 -8.52 -13.07 -9.25
C GLY A 84 -8.80 -12.69 -7.81
N GLN A 85 -8.40 -11.50 -7.36
CA GLN A 85 -8.62 -11.05 -5.98
C GLN A 85 -9.71 -9.97 -5.86
N GLU A 86 -10.65 -9.93 -6.80
CA GLU A 86 -11.66 -8.87 -6.86
C GLU A 86 -12.48 -8.76 -5.56
N SER A 87 -12.84 -9.89 -4.95
CA SER A 87 -13.62 -9.88 -3.71
C SER A 87 -12.83 -9.26 -2.55
N LYS A 88 -11.52 -9.52 -2.50
CA LYS A 88 -10.65 -8.95 -1.47
C LYS A 88 -10.42 -7.46 -1.70
N VAL A 89 -10.31 -7.04 -2.96
CA VAL A 89 -10.22 -5.62 -3.30
C VAL A 89 -11.48 -4.89 -2.83
N LEU A 90 -12.65 -5.44 -3.13
CA LEU A 90 -13.93 -4.86 -2.71
C LEU A 90 -14.00 -4.75 -1.19
N GLU A 91 -13.60 -5.80 -0.49
CA GLU A 91 -13.56 -5.78 0.98
C GLU A 91 -12.62 -4.69 1.49
N SER A 92 -11.45 -4.53 0.87
CA SER A 92 -10.49 -3.51 1.29
C SER A 92 -11.04 -2.10 1.12
N ILE A 93 -11.77 -1.83 0.05
CA ILE A 93 -12.39 -0.53 -0.17
C ILE A 93 -13.45 -0.27 0.91
N LYS A 94 -14.25 -1.27 1.26
CA LYS A 94 -15.24 -1.16 2.34
C LYS A 94 -14.59 -0.88 3.68
N LEU A 95 -13.37 -1.39 3.89
CA LEU A 95 -12.61 -1.17 5.13
C LEU A 95 -11.93 0.19 5.18
N GLY A 96 -11.86 0.92 4.07
CA GLY A 96 -11.30 2.26 4.05
C GLY A 96 -10.12 2.50 3.13
N ALA A 97 -9.71 1.50 2.34
CA ALA A 97 -8.67 1.72 1.32
C ALA A 97 -9.17 2.75 0.29
N LYS A 98 -8.26 3.60 -0.19
CA LYS A 98 -8.64 4.71 -1.07
C LYS A 98 -8.65 4.32 -2.54
N ASP A 99 -7.80 3.37 -2.94
CA ASP A 99 -7.71 2.90 -4.32
C ASP A 99 -6.99 1.56 -4.33
N PHE A 100 -6.84 0.98 -5.51
CA PHE A 100 -6.11 -0.27 -5.69
C PHE A 100 -5.41 -0.28 -7.05
N VAL A 101 -4.37 -1.11 -7.17
CA VAL A 101 -3.71 -1.40 -8.44
C VAL A 101 -3.57 -2.92 -8.57
N VAL A 102 -3.57 -3.42 -9.81
CA VAL A 102 -3.51 -4.85 -10.10
C VAL A 102 -2.14 -5.18 -10.72
N LYS A 103 -1.49 -6.22 -10.19
CA LYS A 103 -0.21 -6.70 -10.72
C LYS A 103 -0.42 -7.47 -12.02
N PRO A 104 0.46 -7.33 -13.04
CA PRO A 104 1.60 -6.42 -13.09
C PRO A 104 1.15 -4.97 -13.34
N PHE A 105 1.78 -4.02 -12.62
CA PHE A 105 1.37 -2.62 -12.70
C PHE A 105 1.91 -1.92 -13.94
N GLN A 106 1.13 -0.96 -14.45
CA GLN A 106 1.68 0.11 -15.28
C GLN A 106 2.16 1.22 -14.33
N PRO A 107 3.36 1.79 -14.54
CA PRO A 107 3.85 2.88 -13.67
C PRO A 107 2.86 4.04 -13.54
N ALA A 108 2.25 4.45 -14.64
CA ALA A 108 1.26 5.54 -14.63
C ALA A 108 0.07 5.22 -13.73
N ARG A 109 -0.35 3.95 -13.65
CA ARG A 109 -1.48 3.55 -12.81
C ARG A 109 -1.14 3.66 -11.34
N VAL A 110 0.10 3.31 -10.95
CA VAL A 110 0.55 3.44 -9.55
C VAL A 110 0.55 4.91 -9.14
N ILE A 111 1.09 5.78 -9.97
CA ILE A 111 1.13 7.22 -9.72
C ILE A 111 -0.29 7.80 -9.61
N GLU A 112 -1.19 7.39 -10.49
CA GLU A 112 -2.59 7.81 -10.45
C GLU A 112 -3.26 7.40 -9.14
N ALA A 113 -3.07 6.16 -8.71
CA ALA A 113 -3.69 5.65 -7.48
C ALA A 113 -3.19 6.42 -6.25
N VAL A 114 -1.88 6.69 -6.19
CA VAL A 114 -1.29 7.48 -5.10
C VAL A 114 -1.85 8.89 -5.11
N GLY A 115 -1.96 9.52 -6.28
CA GLY A 115 -2.55 10.84 -6.42
C GLY A 115 -4.00 10.90 -5.94
N LYS A 116 -4.80 9.90 -6.28
CA LYS A 116 -6.20 9.82 -5.81
C LYS A 116 -6.28 9.64 -4.31
N ALA A 117 -5.37 8.86 -3.72
CA ALA A 117 -5.35 8.66 -2.28
C ALA A 117 -5.02 9.94 -1.51
N LEU A 118 -4.24 10.83 -2.12
CA LEU A 118 -3.86 12.11 -1.53
C LEU A 118 -4.95 13.17 -1.64
N ALA A 119 -5.84 13.02 -2.59
CA ALA A 119 -6.88 14.03 -2.89
C ALA A 119 -7.93 14.16 -1.78
#